data_b59924331b17dc29b70b2887c4383b14
#
_entry.id   b59924331b17dc29b70b2887c4383b14
#
_cell.length_a   1.000
_cell.length_b   1.000
_cell.length_c   1.000
_cell.angle_alpha   90.00
_cell.angle_beta   90.00
_cell.angle_gamma   90.00
#
_symmetry.space_group_name_H-M   'P 1'
#
loop_
_entity.id
_entity.type
_entity.pdbx_description
1 polymer ?
#
loop_
_entity_poly.entity_id
_entity_poly.type
_entity_poly.pdbx_seq_one_letter_code
_entity_poly.pdbx_strand_id
1 'polypeptide(L)'
;GSRYADRIEVDYAFQSSEDLPAGFRVPEGRAKPWGTGQAVYAARNVIDGPFAVINADDFYGADSYRKLAEYLRNAPQTGKLTGCIAAFVLANTLSENGSVSRGICSVDEKGNLAKVVEHTKIFRRDGKIISVQEDGAEVEFPGQEPVSMNSWGFQPGLMGELGSLFTGFLREHGQELKSEFYLPAAVDSLIRSGKAEIRVLHSADSWFGITYREDKPFVQAALRGLVARGAYPEKLFA
;
A
#
# COMPACT_ATOMS: atom_id res chain seq x y z
N GLY A 1 -20.24 2.90 -3.07
CA GLY A 1 -20.78 3.63 -1.93
C GLY A 1 -22.13 3.14 -1.44
N SER A 2 -23.17 3.07 -2.29
CA SER A 2 -24.56 2.78 -1.85
C SER A 2 -24.75 1.47 -1.09
N ARG A 3 -23.96 0.44 -1.36
CA ARG A 3 -24.06 -0.86 -0.67
C ARG A 3 -23.62 -0.82 0.80
N TYR A 4 -22.89 0.19 1.21
CA TYR A 4 -22.31 0.29 2.55
C TYR A 4 -22.85 1.49 3.35
N ALA A 5 -23.53 2.43 2.69
CA ALA A 5 -23.96 3.69 3.29
C ALA A 5 -24.86 3.52 4.54
N ASP A 6 -25.66 2.43 4.58
CA ASP A 6 -26.54 2.13 5.72
C ASP A 6 -25.80 1.45 6.90
N ARG A 7 -24.50 1.17 6.76
CA ARG A 7 -23.72 0.36 7.73
C ARG A 7 -22.49 1.07 8.27
N ILE A 8 -21.87 1.87 7.44
CA ILE A 8 -20.70 2.68 7.76
C ILE A 8 -20.85 4.05 7.12
N GLU A 9 -20.30 5.06 7.75
CA GLU A 9 -20.17 6.37 7.16
C GLU A 9 -19.23 6.29 5.94
N VAL A 10 -19.66 6.84 4.80
CA VAL A 10 -18.93 6.83 3.55
C VAL A 10 -18.85 8.23 3.01
N ASP A 11 -17.65 8.73 2.84
CA ASP A 11 -17.37 10.00 2.20
C ASP A 11 -16.44 9.81 0.99
N TYR A 12 -16.32 10.85 0.15
CA TYR A 12 -15.55 10.81 -1.08
C TYR A 12 -14.57 11.96 -1.15
N ALA A 13 -13.29 11.63 -1.27
CA ALA A 13 -12.24 12.57 -1.64
C ALA A 13 -11.80 12.28 -3.08
N PHE A 14 -11.81 13.31 -3.92
CA PHE A 14 -11.45 13.14 -5.33
C PHE A 14 -10.01 13.54 -5.57
N GLN A 15 -9.24 12.64 -6.16
CA GLN A 15 -7.92 12.96 -6.66
C GLN A 15 -8.06 13.81 -7.92
N SER A 16 -7.56 15.06 -7.87
CA SER A 16 -7.48 15.95 -9.04
C SER A 16 -6.04 16.34 -9.33
N SER A 17 -5.67 16.36 -10.61
CA SER A 17 -4.37 16.92 -11.03
C SER A 17 -4.21 18.38 -10.68
N GLU A 18 -5.32 19.12 -10.56
CA GLU A 18 -5.37 20.54 -10.23
C GLU A 18 -5.25 20.79 -8.69
N ASP A 19 -5.42 19.76 -7.86
CA ASP A 19 -5.26 19.90 -6.40
C ASP A 19 -3.78 19.98 -6.02
N LEU A 20 -3.21 21.15 -6.25
CA LEU A 20 -1.80 21.46 -6.06
C LEU A 20 -1.59 22.52 -4.98
N PRO A 21 -0.46 22.50 -4.27
CA PRO A 21 -0.05 23.57 -3.39
C PRO A 21 0.06 24.93 -4.13
N ALA A 22 -0.09 26.03 -3.39
CA ALA A 22 0.01 27.36 -3.97
C ALA A 22 1.34 27.57 -4.73
N GLY A 23 1.26 28.17 -5.90
CA GLY A 23 2.41 28.47 -6.77
C GLY A 23 2.75 27.38 -7.79
N PHE A 24 2.08 26.23 -7.75
CA PHE A 24 2.23 25.17 -8.76
C PHE A 24 1.07 25.17 -9.76
N ARG A 25 1.34 24.65 -10.94
CA ARG A 25 0.34 24.45 -12.02
C ARG A 25 0.60 23.11 -12.70
N VAL A 26 -0.45 22.53 -13.22
CA VAL A 26 -0.35 21.32 -14.04
C VAL A 26 0.35 21.67 -15.35
N PRO A 27 1.45 21.00 -15.72
CA PRO A 27 2.13 21.28 -16.99
C PRO A 27 1.24 20.88 -18.18
N GLU A 28 1.36 21.64 -19.25
CA GLU A 28 0.62 21.37 -20.48
C GLU A 28 0.90 19.94 -21.00
N GLY A 29 -0.15 19.23 -21.39
CA GLY A 29 -0.06 17.85 -21.88
C GLY A 29 -0.01 16.77 -20.82
N ARG A 30 0.00 17.12 -19.51
CA ARG A 30 -0.09 16.10 -18.45
C ARG A 30 -1.51 15.57 -18.33
N ALA A 31 -1.69 14.27 -18.59
CA ALA A 31 -2.94 13.54 -18.37
C ALA A 31 -2.86 12.60 -17.15
N LYS A 32 -1.64 12.28 -16.67
CA LYS A 32 -1.42 11.32 -15.60
C LYS A 32 -1.66 11.95 -14.23
N PRO A 33 -2.41 11.28 -13.30
CA PRO A 33 -2.50 11.72 -11.90
C PRO A 33 -1.13 11.78 -11.21
N TRP A 34 -1.05 12.51 -10.09
CA TRP A 34 0.22 12.72 -9.39
C TRP A 34 0.67 11.54 -8.51
N GLY A 35 -0.03 10.40 -8.56
CA GLY A 35 0.36 9.17 -7.89
C GLY A 35 -0.37 8.94 -6.55
N THR A 36 -0.05 7.81 -5.92
CA THR A 36 -0.76 7.31 -4.72
C THR A 36 -0.56 8.18 -3.48
N GLY A 37 0.58 8.85 -3.35
CA GLY A 37 0.81 9.79 -2.25
C GLY A 37 -0.10 11.02 -2.33
N GLN A 38 -0.31 11.56 -3.54
CA GLN A 38 -1.26 12.66 -3.74
C GLN A 38 -2.71 12.18 -3.59
N ALA A 39 -3.03 10.94 -3.97
CA ALA A 39 -4.36 10.38 -3.74
C ALA A 39 -4.71 10.33 -2.24
N VAL A 40 -3.77 9.91 -1.39
CA VAL A 40 -3.95 9.96 0.08
C VAL A 40 -4.05 11.40 0.57
N TYR A 41 -3.21 12.29 0.07
CA TYR A 41 -3.22 13.71 0.45
C TYR A 41 -4.53 14.43 0.05
N ALA A 42 -5.20 13.98 -1.01
CA ALA A 42 -6.51 14.53 -1.40
C ALA A 42 -7.58 14.35 -0.31
N ALA A 43 -7.43 13.36 0.57
CA ALA A 43 -8.34 13.12 1.69
C ALA A 43 -8.02 13.98 2.95
N ARG A 44 -7.04 14.88 2.91
CA ARG A 44 -6.58 15.68 4.07
C ARG A 44 -7.64 16.48 4.80
N ASN A 45 -8.71 16.86 4.12
CA ASN A 45 -9.78 17.68 4.69
C ASN A 45 -10.93 16.85 5.30
N VAL A 46 -10.89 15.52 5.14
CA VAL A 46 -11.93 14.60 5.64
C VAL A 46 -11.38 13.61 6.66
N ILE A 47 -10.05 13.50 6.77
CA ILE A 47 -9.39 12.63 7.76
C ILE A 47 -9.05 13.45 8.99
N ASP A 48 -9.67 13.11 10.13
CA ASP A 48 -9.48 13.76 11.43
C ASP A 48 -8.90 12.84 12.51
N GLY A 49 -8.79 11.55 12.24
CA GLY A 49 -8.30 10.52 13.16
C GLY A 49 -7.27 9.58 12.53
N PRO A 50 -6.83 8.55 13.29
CA PRO A 50 -6.01 7.47 12.74
C PRO A 50 -6.74 6.77 11.60
N PHE A 51 -6.02 6.46 10.53
CA PHE A 51 -6.60 5.90 9.32
C PHE A 51 -5.75 4.81 8.68
N ALA A 52 -6.39 3.96 7.89
CA ALA A 52 -5.72 2.99 7.05
C ALA A 52 -5.83 3.37 5.57
N VAL A 53 -4.81 3.02 4.80
CA VAL A 53 -4.77 3.15 3.34
C VAL A 53 -4.69 1.75 2.75
N ILE A 54 -5.61 1.44 1.84
CA ILE A 54 -5.66 0.16 1.14
C ILE A 54 -6.00 0.39 -0.34
N ASN A 55 -5.67 -0.57 -1.19
CA ASN A 55 -6.19 -0.62 -2.54
C ASN A 55 -7.63 -1.15 -2.53
N ALA A 56 -8.49 -0.60 -3.36
CA ALA A 56 -9.91 -0.95 -3.39
C ALA A 56 -10.22 -2.29 -4.09
N ASP A 57 -9.27 -2.80 -4.84
CA ASP A 57 -9.35 -4.02 -5.67
C ASP A 57 -8.57 -5.21 -5.10
N ASP A 58 -7.95 -5.05 -3.93
CA ASP A 58 -7.22 -6.08 -3.21
C ASP A 58 -8.03 -6.68 -2.05
N PHE A 59 -7.83 -7.96 -1.79
CA PHE A 59 -8.32 -8.67 -0.61
C PHE A 59 -7.17 -8.88 0.38
N TYR A 60 -7.30 -8.32 1.57
CA TYR A 60 -6.25 -8.33 2.60
C TYR A 60 -6.52 -9.29 3.76
N GLY A 61 -7.73 -9.87 3.83
CA GLY A 61 -8.16 -10.72 4.95
C GLY A 61 -8.51 -9.95 6.23
N ALA A 62 -9.19 -10.59 7.15
CA ALA A 62 -9.67 -9.97 8.39
C ALA A 62 -8.55 -9.71 9.41
N ASP A 63 -7.52 -10.56 9.45
CA ASP A 63 -6.42 -10.44 10.40
C ASP A 63 -5.59 -9.17 10.16
N SER A 64 -5.34 -8.82 8.90
CA SER A 64 -4.62 -7.59 8.56
C SER A 64 -5.35 -6.34 9.03
N TYR A 65 -6.66 -6.25 8.82
CA TYR A 65 -7.47 -5.13 9.30
C TYR A 65 -7.53 -5.05 10.82
N ARG A 66 -7.66 -6.20 11.49
CA ARG A 66 -7.66 -6.26 12.95
C ARG A 66 -6.34 -5.75 13.53
N LYS A 67 -5.21 -6.19 12.98
CA LYS A 67 -3.87 -5.77 13.39
C LYS A 67 -3.62 -4.29 13.13
N LEU A 68 -4.01 -3.78 11.96
CA LEU A 68 -3.94 -2.34 11.65
C LEU A 68 -4.75 -1.52 12.67
N ALA A 69 -6.01 -1.90 12.90
CA ALA A 69 -6.88 -1.20 13.84
C ALA A 69 -6.37 -1.27 15.29
N GLU A 70 -5.84 -2.40 15.73
CA GLU A 70 -5.24 -2.56 17.06
C GLU A 70 -4.01 -1.67 17.22
N TYR A 71 -3.11 -1.68 16.24
CA TYR A 71 -1.94 -0.80 16.26
C TYR A 71 -2.33 0.68 16.28
N LEU A 72 -3.26 1.09 15.42
CA LEU A 72 -3.68 2.50 15.31
C LEU A 72 -4.31 3.03 16.59
N ARG A 73 -5.08 2.21 17.32
CA ARG A 73 -5.66 2.58 18.62
C ARG A 73 -4.62 2.73 19.72
N ASN A 74 -3.51 1.95 19.64
CA ASN A 74 -2.49 1.86 20.68
C ASN A 74 -1.12 2.39 20.20
N ALA A 75 -1.09 3.21 19.15
CA ALA A 75 0.14 3.68 18.55
C ALA A 75 1.02 4.41 19.58
N PRO A 76 2.32 4.08 19.65
CA PRO A 76 3.21 4.67 20.62
C PRO A 76 3.42 6.19 20.37
N GLN A 77 3.49 6.96 21.43
CA GLN A 77 3.78 8.39 21.39
C GLN A 77 5.30 8.58 21.48
N THR A 78 6.00 8.60 20.35
CA THR A 78 7.46 8.65 20.29
C THR A 78 8.02 10.04 19.95
N GLY A 79 7.16 11.04 19.75
CA GLY A 79 7.56 12.35 19.22
C GLY A 79 7.84 12.36 17.72
N LYS A 80 7.68 11.19 17.05
CA LYS A 80 7.76 11.01 15.61
C LYS A 80 6.39 10.65 15.05
N LEU A 81 6.23 10.72 13.73
CA LEU A 81 5.10 10.12 13.06
C LEU A 81 5.15 8.61 13.25
N THR A 82 4.13 8.03 13.86
CA THR A 82 4.00 6.59 14.01
C THR A 82 2.99 6.04 13.02
N GLY A 83 3.29 4.87 12.46
CA GLY A 83 2.45 4.17 11.52
C GLY A 83 2.75 2.68 11.50
N CYS A 84 2.04 1.96 10.68
CA CYS A 84 2.27 0.53 10.47
C CYS A 84 1.99 0.12 9.03
N ILE A 85 2.49 -1.06 8.68
CA ILE A 85 2.20 -1.72 7.41
C ILE A 85 1.80 -3.16 7.70
N ALA A 86 0.70 -3.64 7.11
CA ALA A 86 0.41 -5.06 7.06
C ALA A 86 1.23 -5.69 5.92
N ALA A 87 2.21 -6.49 6.30
CA ALA A 87 3.09 -7.19 5.37
C ALA A 87 2.64 -8.64 5.17
N PHE A 88 2.79 -9.12 3.96
CA PHE A 88 2.45 -10.47 3.53
C PHE A 88 3.73 -11.24 3.13
N VAL A 89 3.66 -12.56 3.12
CA VAL A 89 4.78 -13.40 2.71
C VAL A 89 4.91 -13.38 1.18
N LEU A 90 6.08 -13.08 0.63
CA LEU A 90 6.34 -12.96 -0.79
C LEU A 90 5.79 -14.15 -1.60
N ALA A 91 6.09 -15.38 -1.14
CA ALA A 91 5.66 -16.60 -1.81
C ALA A 91 4.14 -16.70 -2.00
N ASN A 92 3.35 -16.03 -1.14
CA ASN A 92 1.89 -16.06 -1.15
C ASN A 92 1.27 -14.91 -1.94
N THR A 93 2.09 -14.09 -2.61
CA THR A 93 1.62 -12.91 -3.37
C THR A 93 1.96 -12.98 -4.86
N LEU A 94 2.46 -14.11 -5.33
CA LEU A 94 2.84 -14.33 -6.73
C LEU A 94 1.63 -14.73 -7.57
N SER A 95 1.72 -14.50 -8.88
CA SER A 95 0.78 -15.02 -9.88
C SER A 95 1.40 -16.21 -10.61
N GLU A 96 0.60 -17.21 -10.92
CA GLU A 96 1.00 -18.33 -11.80
C GLU A 96 0.91 -17.94 -13.29
N ASN A 97 0.31 -16.78 -13.60
CA ASN A 97 0.05 -16.33 -14.96
C ASN A 97 1.09 -15.36 -15.50
N GLY A 98 2.07 -14.96 -14.68
CA GLY A 98 3.13 -14.06 -15.10
C GLY A 98 3.88 -13.41 -13.95
N SER A 99 4.73 -12.45 -14.31
CA SER A 99 5.53 -11.72 -13.32
C SER A 99 4.69 -10.66 -12.60
N VAL A 100 5.05 -10.38 -11.35
CA VAL A 100 4.45 -9.34 -10.52
C VAL A 100 5.51 -8.35 -10.02
N SER A 101 5.08 -7.19 -9.54
CA SER A 101 5.93 -6.23 -8.83
C SER A 101 5.57 -6.20 -7.36
N ARG A 102 6.58 -6.18 -6.46
CA ARG A 102 6.38 -6.16 -5.00
C ARG A 102 7.41 -5.28 -4.31
N GLY A 103 6.95 -4.54 -3.33
CA GLY A 103 7.81 -3.82 -2.41
C GLY A 103 8.36 -4.75 -1.32
N ILE A 104 9.59 -5.24 -1.47
CA ILE A 104 10.24 -6.07 -0.47
C ILE A 104 10.61 -5.21 0.75
N CYS A 105 10.14 -5.59 1.92
CA CYS A 105 10.36 -4.89 3.18
C CYS A 105 11.58 -5.44 3.92
N SER A 106 12.49 -4.56 4.31
CA SER A 106 13.52 -4.86 5.31
C SER A 106 13.03 -4.39 6.68
N VAL A 107 13.21 -5.24 7.68
CA VAL A 107 12.72 -5.00 9.05
C VAL A 107 13.91 -4.89 10.00
N ASP A 108 13.91 -3.87 10.86
CA ASP A 108 14.95 -3.69 11.88
C ASP A 108 14.74 -4.64 13.07
N GLU A 109 15.71 -4.67 13.99
CA GLU A 109 15.69 -5.51 15.21
C GLU A 109 14.50 -5.19 16.13
N LYS A 110 13.92 -4.00 16.02
CA LYS A 110 12.75 -3.56 16.78
C LYS A 110 11.44 -3.94 16.11
N GLY A 111 11.48 -4.54 14.90
CA GLY A 111 10.30 -4.89 14.11
C GLY A 111 9.72 -3.70 13.34
N ASN A 112 10.48 -2.64 13.14
CA ASN A 112 10.05 -1.51 12.31
C ASN A 112 10.57 -1.65 10.88
N LEU A 113 9.87 -1.03 9.96
CA LEU A 113 10.25 -0.95 8.56
C LEU A 113 11.53 -0.10 8.43
N ALA A 114 12.61 -0.71 7.97
CA ALA A 114 13.87 -0.03 7.69
C ALA A 114 13.92 0.50 6.26
N LYS A 115 13.35 -0.27 5.31
CA LYS A 115 13.37 0.07 3.88
C LYS A 115 12.30 -0.73 3.13
N VAL A 116 11.76 -0.16 2.07
CA VAL A 116 11.00 -0.86 1.03
C VAL A 116 11.75 -0.75 -0.29
N VAL A 117 12.01 -1.87 -0.94
CA VAL A 117 12.63 -1.91 -2.26
C VAL A 117 11.63 -2.52 -3.23
N GLU A 118 11.23 -1.73 -4.23
CA GLU A 118 10.38 -2.25 -5.31
C GLU A 118 11.19 -3.16 -6.22
N HIS A 119 10.72 -4.39 -6.34
CA HIS A 119 11.22 -5.38 -7.27
C HIS A 119 10.15 -5.65 -8.32
N THR A 120 10.51 -5.45 -9.56
CA THR A 120 9.67 -5.75 -10.73
C THR A 120 10.00 -7.13 -11.28
N LYS A 121 9.10 -7.67 -12.11
CA LYS A 121 9.31 -8.94 -12.80
C LYS A 121 9.70 -10.09 -11.84
N ILE A 122 8.96 -10.23 -10.72
CA ILE A 122 9.11 -11.36 -9.80
C ILE A 122 8.22 -12.49 -10.28
N PHE A 123 8.75 -13.70 -10.37
CA PHE A 123 8.03 -14.90 -10.82
C PHE A 123 8.68 -16.18 -10.28
N ARG A 124 7.99 -17.33 -10.43
CA ARG A 124 8.55 -18.65 -10.14
C ARG A 124 9.19 -19.24 -11.38
N ARG A 125 10.40 -19.80 -11.22
CA ARG A 125 11.11 -20.59 -12.23
C ARG A 125 11.84 -21.73 -11.54
N ASP A 126 11.58 -22.96 -11.93
CA ASP A 126 12.20 -24.18 -11.38
C ASP A 126 12.14 -24.27 -9.84
N GLY A 127 11.00 -23.88 -9.27
CA GLY A 127 10.76 -23.88 -7.82
C GLY A 127 11.37 -22.69 -7.06
N LYS A 128 12.12 -21.83 -7.72
CA LYS A 128 12.76 -20.64 -7.17
C LYS A 128 11.94 -19.38 -7.44
N ILE A 129 12.00 -18.42 -6.55
CA ILE A 129 11.42 -17.09 -6.73
C ILE A 129 12.53 -16.15 -7.18
N ILE A 130 12.37 -15.57 -8.35
CA ILE A 130 13.39 -14.76 -9.02
C ILE A 130 12.79 -13.39 -9.36
N SER A 131 13.56 -12.33 -9.13
CA SER A 131 13.29 -11.00 -9.67
C SER A 131 14.35 -10.66 -10.72
N VAL A 132 13.92 -10.21 -11.89
CA VAL A 132 14.81 -9.70 -12.92
C VAL A 132 14.88 -8.17 -12.80
N GLN A 133 16.09 -7.67 -12.57
CA GLN A 133 16.37 -6.24 -12.45
C GLN A 133 16.41 -5.56 -13.84
N GLU A 134 16.43 -4.24 -13.87
CA GLU A 134 16.47 -3.47 -15.13
C GLU A 134 17.73 -3.73 -15.97
N ASP A 135 18.85 -3.99 -15.31
CA ASP A 135 20.13 -4.36 -15.94
C ASP A 135 20.20 -5.84 -16.38
N GLY A 136 19.12 -6.61 -16.15
CA GLY A 136 19.04 -8.03 -16.47
C GLY A 136 19.59 -8.95 -15.37
N ALA A 137 20.14 -8.42 -14.28
CA ALA A 137 20.59 -9.23 -13.16
C ALA A 137 19.41 -9.93 -12.48
N GLU A 138 19.64 -11.17 -12.04
CA GLU A 138 18.64 -11.96 -11.31
C GLU A 138 18.93 -11.96 -9.82
N VAL A 139 17.89 -11.72 -9.03
CA VAL A 139 17.93 -11.84 -7.58
C VAL A 139 17.00 -12.96 -7.17
N GLU A 140 17.53 -13.97 -6.46
CA GLU A 140 16.77 -15.09 -5.93
C GLU A 140 16.28 -14.76 -4.51
N PHE A 141 15.03 -15.08 -4.22
CA PHE A 141 14.40 -14.90 -2.92
C PHE A 141 14.00 -16.24 -2.31
N PRO A 142 14.23 -16.48 -0.99
CA PRO A 142 13.69 -17.61 -0.24
C PRO A 142 12.16 -17.67 -0.22
N GLY A 143 11.47 -16.52 -0.40
CA GLY A 143 10.02 -16.43 -0.45
C GLY A 143 9.35 -16.12 0.88
N GLN A 144 10.12 -16.00 1.96
CA GLN A 144 9.62 -15.65 3.29
C GLN A 144 9.70 -14.14 3.59
N GLU A 145 10.20 -13.36 2.64
CA GLU A 145 10.34 -11.93 2.77
C GLU A 145 8.98 -11.26 3.02
N PRO A 146 8.90 -10.32 3.97
CA PRO A 146 7.72 -9.51 4.12
C PRO A 146 7.62 -8.54 2.94
N VAL A 147 6.42 -8.47 2.32
CA VAL A 147 6.17 -7.58 1.20
C VAL A 147 5.03 -6.62 1.50
N SER A 148 5.17 -5.41 0.99
CA SER A 148 4.13 -4.39 0.95
C SER A 148 3.12 -4.71 -0.15
N MET A 149 1.85 -4.73 0.22
CA MET A 149 0.70 -4.78 -0.69
C MET A 149 -0.16 -3.52 -0.57
N ASN A 150 0.46 -2.38 -0.23
CA ASN A 150 -0.20 -1.09 0.01
C ASN A 150 -1.28 -1.11 1.11
N SER A 151 -1.04 -1.89 2.16
CA SER A 151 -1.91 -1.92 3.34
C SER A 151 -1.23 -1.21 4.50
N TRP A 152 -1.50 0.07 4.67
CA TRP A 152 -0.83 0.96 5.61
C TRP A 152 -1.78 1.45 6.71
N GLY A 153 -1.23 1.81 7.87
CA GLY A 153 -1.93 2.51 8.93
C GLY A 153 -1.13 3.71 9.41
N PHE A 154 -1.78 4.86 9.60
CA PHE A 154 -1.12 6.10 9.95
C PHE A 154 -1.87 6.92 11.00
N GLN A 155 -1.13 7.72 11.74
CA GLN A 155 -1.67 8.81 12.54
C GLN A 155 -1.94 10.05 11.66
N PRO A 156 -2.87 10.94 12.05
CA PRO A 156 -3.28 12.10 11.22
C PRO A 156 -2.13 13.02 10.81
N GLY A 157 -1.05 13.07 11.60
CA GLY A 157 0.16 13.87 11.31
C GLY A 157 0.80 13.57 9.96
N LEU A 158 0.53 12.40 9.35
CA LEU A 158 1.01 12.09 7.99
C LEU A 158 0.56 13.13 6.96
N MET A 159 -0.65 13.70 7.10
CA MET A 159 -1.18 14.65 6.10
C MET A 159 -0.30 15.89 5.95
N GLY A 160 0.22 16.45 7.05
CA GLY A 160 1.15 17.58 7.02
C GLY A 160 2.48 17.23 6.35
N GLU A 161 3.02 16.05 6.65
CA GLU A 161 4.26 15.57 6.04
C GLU A 161 4.08 15.28 4.54
N LEU A 162 2.96 14.66 4.14
CA LEU A 162 2.66 14.43 2.71
C LEU A 162 2.56 15.75 1.94
N GLY A 163 1.91 16.77 2.50
CA GLY A 163 1.83 18.09 1.86
C GLY A 163 3.20 18.72 1.65
N SER A 164 4.09 18.61 2.65
CA SER A 164 5.47 19.09 2.58
C SER A 164 6.30 18.35 1.55
N LEU A 165 6.20 17.00 1.54
CA LEU A 165 6.92 16.14 0.59
C LEU A 165 6.38 16.31 -0.84
N PHE A 166 5.06 16.46 -1.02
CA PHE A 166 4.46 16.69 -2.32
C PHE A 166 4.91 18.05 -2.90
N THR A 167 4.99 19.07 -2.06
CA THR A 167 5.55 20.37 -2.44
C THR A 167 7.00 20.25 -2.91
N GLY A 168 7.83 19.47 -2.20
CA GLY A 168 9.21 19.16 -2.61
C GLY A 168 9.27 18.45 -3.94
N PHE A 169 8.48 17.39 -4.09
CA PHE A 169 8.36 16.60 -5.32
C PHE A 169 7.96 17.48 -6.53
N LEU A 170 7.03 18.40 -6.35
CA LEU A 170 6.60 19.29 -7.45
C LEU A 170 7.68 20.29 -7.86
N ARG A 171 8.57 20.72 -6.95
CA ARG A 171 9.70 21.58 -7.33
C ARG A 171 10.69 20.86 -8.25
N GLU A 172 10.90 19.57 -8.05
CA GLU A 172 11.88 18.78 -8.79
C GLU A 172 11.27 18.15 -10.06
N HIS A 173 10.03 17.63 -9.96
CA HIS A 173 9.39 16.81 -10.98
C HIS A 173 8.07 17.39 -11.54
N GLY A 174 7.66 18.57 -11.08
CA GLY A 174 6.36 19.15 -11.44
C GLY A 174 6.18 19.48 -12.91
N GLN A 175 7.26 19.56 -13.69
CA GLN A 175 7.20 19.77 -15.14
C GLN A 175 7.23 18.47 -15.96
N GLU A 176 7.43 17.33 -15.33
CA GLU A 176 7.44 16.03 -16.00
C GLU A 176 6.02 15.52 -16.23
N LEU A 177 5.71 15.04 -17.43
CA LEU A 177 4.35 14.61 -17.80
C LEU A 177 3.92 13.28 -17.16
N LYS A 178 4.88 12.46 -16.66
CA LYS A 178 4.62 11.08 -16.21
C LYS A 178 5.11 10.77 -14.80
N SER A 179 5.80 11.70 -14.14
CA SER A 179 6.28 11.51 -12.76
C SER A 179 5.12 11.28 -11.80
N GLU A 180 5.34 10.46 -10.77
CA GLU A 180 4.34 10.15 -9.76
C GLU A 180 4.92 10.24 -8.35
N PHE A 181 4.21 10.89 -7.48
CA PHE A 181 4.46 10.96 -6.06
C PHE A 181 3.86 9.73 -5.38
N TYR A 182 4.65 8.70 -5.17
CA TYR A 182 4.22 7.44 -4.58
C TYR A 182 4.22 7.49 -3.05
N LEU A 183 3.16 6.96 -2.43
CA LEU A 183 3.06 6.84 -0.97
C LEU A 183 4.23 6.05 -0.35
N PRO A 184 4.63 4.87 -0.86
CA PRO A 184 5.77 4.14 -0.30
C PRO A 184 7.08 4.95 -0.32
N ALA A 185 7.33 5.71 -1.39
CA ALA A 185 8.52 6.55 -1.49
C ALA A 185 8.50 7.72 -0.49
N ALA A 186 7.32 8.34 -0.29
CA ALA A 186 7.14 9.37 0.71
C ALA A 186 7.38 8.84 2.12
N VAL A 187 6.84 7.66 2.45
CA VAL A 187 7.05 7.00 3.75
C VAL A 187 8.53 6.64 3.94
N ASP A 188 9.20 6.08 2.94
CA ASP A 188 10.64 5.77 2.99
C ASP A 188 11.48 7.03 3.25
N SER A 189 11.14 8.16 2.64
CA SER A 189 11.79 9.44 2.90
C SER A 189 11.64 9.89 4.35
N LEU A 190 10.45 9.71 4.95
CA LEU A 190 10.20 10.04 6.36
C LEU A 190 10.98 9.12 7.31
N ILE A 191 11.08 7.84 7.00
CA ILE A 191 11.89 6.88 7.77
C ILE A 191 13.36 7.28 7.72
N ARG A 192 13.92 7.49 6.52
CA ARG A 192 15.33 7.87 6.34
C ARG A 192 15.71 9.20 7.00
N SER A 193 14.79 10.15 7.02
CA SER A 193 14.99 11.43 7.72
C SER A 193 14.77 11.36 9.24
N GLY A 194 14.43 10.18 9.78
CA GLY A 194 14.17 9.98 11.20
C GLY A 194 12.87 10.58 11.72
N LYS A 195 11.99 11.03 10.81
CA LYS A 195 10.71 11.65 11.13
C LYS A 195 9.59 10.66 11.40
N ALA A 196 9.70 9.44 10.86
CA ALA A 196 8.69 8.40 11.02
C ALA A 196 9.26 7.08 11.56
N GLU A 197 8.41 6.34 12.28
CA GLU A 197 8.62 4.96 12.70
C GLU A 197 7.40 4.14 12.25
N ILE A 198 7.63 3.15 11.38
CA ILE A 198 6.58 2.32 10.78
C ILE A 198 6.74 0.89 11.26
N ARG A 199 5.78 0.38 12.04
CA ARG A 199 5.77 -1.00 12.52
C ARG A 199 5.39 -1.96 11.40
N VAL A 200 6.13 -3.04 11.23
CA VAL A 200 5.73 -4.14 10.33
C VAL A 200 4.85 -5.13 11.09
N LEU A 201 3.63 -5.31 10.59
CA LEU A 201 2.64 -6.24 11.13
C LEU A 201 2.53 -7.42 10.16
N HIS A 202 2.96 -8.59 10.58
CA HIS A 202 2.86 -9.81 9.76
C HIS A 202 1.42 -10.33 9.79
N SER A 203 0.73 -10.31 8.64
CA SER A 203 -0.61 -10.90 8.52
C SER A 203 -0.50 -12.43 8.40
N ALA A 204 -1.39 -13.13 9.09
CA ALA A 204 -1.58 -14.58 8.92
C ALA A 204 -2.49 -14.91 7.73
N ASP A 205 -3.21 -13.92 7.18
CA ASP A 205 -4.11 -14.09 6.05
C ASP A 205 -3.34 -14.16 4.71
N SER A 206 -3.97 -14.77 3.73
CA SER A 206 -3.53 -14.69 2.36
C SER A 206 -4.01 -13.39 1.73
N TRP A 207 -3.14 -12.75 0.97
CA TRP A 207 -3.52 -11.65 0.09
C TRP A 207 -3.97 -12.22 -1.26
N PHE A 208 -5.02 -11.63 -1.86
CA PHE A 208 -5.46 -11.92 -3.20
C PHE A 208 -5.67 -10.61 -3.97
N GLY A 209 -5.06 -10.53 -5.15
CA GLY A 209 -5.26 -9.46 -6.11
C GLY A 209 -5.41 -10.06 -7.52
N ILE A 210 -5.89 -9.28 -8.46
CA ILE A 210 -6.05 -9.67 -9.86
C ILE A 210 -5.05 -8.85 -10.68
N THR A 211 -3.85 -9.38 -10.89
CA THR A 211 -2.84 -8.78 -11.76
C THR A 211 -3.13 -9.11 -13.22
N TYR A 212 -3.50 -10.36 -13.49
CA TYR A 212 -3.87 -10.87 -14.80
C TYR A 212 -5.34 -11.30 -14.80
N ARG A 213 -6.00 -11.20 -15.95
CA ARG A 213 -7.40 -11.64 -16.09
C ARG A 213 -7.57 -13.11 -15.69
N GLU A 214 -6.57 -13.91 -15.95
CA GLU A 214 -6.47 -15.34 -15.67
C GLU A 214 -6.38 -15.65 -14.16
N ASP A 215 -6.00 -14.68 -13.32
CA ASP A 215 -5.99 -14.82 -11.85
C ASP A 215 -7.41 -14.90 -11.26
N LYS A 216 -8.41 -14.36 -11.97
CA LYS A 216 -9.79 -14.24 -11.46
C LYS A 216 -10.42 -15.58 -11.02
N PRO A 217 -10.35 -16.70 -11.78
CA PRO A 217 -10.87 -17.98 -11.33
C PRO A 217 -10.21 -18.49 -10.05
N PHE A 218 -8.89 -18.32 -9.92
CA PHE A 218 -8.12 -18.66 -8.71
C PHE A 218 -8.60 -17.87 -7.50
N VAL A 219 -8.68 -16.54 -7.63
CA VAL A 219 -9.14 -15.66 -6.54
C VAL A 219 -10.57 -16.00 -6.12
N GLN A 220 -11.48 -16.27 -7.09
CA GLN A 220 -12.84 -16.69 -6.80
C GLN A 220 -12.88 -18.02 -6.04
N ALA A 221 -12.08 -19.01 -6.43
CA ALA A 221 -11.99 -20.30 -5.75
C ALA A 221 -11.43 -20.14 -4.33
N ALA A 222 -10.40 -19.32 -4.14
CA ALA A 222 -9.82 -19.03 -2.85
C ALA A 222 -10.83 -18.37 -1.89
N LEU A 223 -11.59 -17.38 -2.36
CA LEU A 223 -12.64 -16.72 -1.57
C LEU A 223 -13.77 -17.67 -1.21
N ARG A 224 -14.23 -18.52 -2.15
CA ARG A 224 -15.22 -19.59 -1.86
C ARG A 224 -14.69 -20.56 -0.82
N GLY A 225 -13.41 -20.92 -0.86
CA GLY A 225 -12.76 -21.74 0.13
C GLY A 225 -12.77 -21.12 1.53
N LEU A 226 -12.59 -19.80 1.65
CA LEU A 226 -12.70 -19.07 2.92
C LEU A 226 -14.13 -19.12 3.48
N VAL A 227 -15.14 -18.95 2.63
CA VAL A 227 -16.55 -19.09 3.01
C VAL A 227 -16.87 -20.52 3.45
N ALA A 228 -16.46 -21.54 2.68
CA ALA A 228 -16.71 -22.95 3.00
C ALA A 228 -16.09 -23.39 4.33
N ARG A 229 -14.96 -22.76 4.75
CA ARG A 229 -14.34 -23.00 6.07
C ARG A 229 -14.92 -22.14 7.20
N GLY A 230 -15.97 -21.34 6.92
CA GLY A 230 -16.60 -20.47 7.91
C GLY A 230 -15.77 -19.22 8.29
N ALA A 231 -14.69 -18.90 7.57
CA ALA A 231 -13.91 -17.69 7.80
C ALA A 231 -14.69 -16.42 7.42
N TYR A 232 -15.61 -16.54 6.46
CA TYR A 232 -16.53 -15.49 6.05
C TYR A 232 -17.94 -16.05 5.88
N PRO A 233 -19.00 -15.26 6.14
CA PRO A 233 -20.38 -15.69 5.90
C PRO A 233 -20.67 -15.79 4.39
N GLU A 234 -21.60 -16.65 4.00
CA GLU A 234 -22.06 -16.74 2.60
C GLU A 234 -22.65 -15.42 2.09
N LYS A 235 -23.33 -14.70 2.98
CA LYS A 235 -23.88 -13.37 2.71
C LYS A 235 -23.24 -12.38 3.65
N LEU A 236 -22.41 -11.48 3.11
CA LEU A 236 -21.74 -10.42 3.89
C LEU A 236 -22.74 -9.49 4.59
N PHE A 237 -23.94 -9.36 4.01
CA PHE A 237 -24.99 -8.44 4.45
C PHE A 237 -26.33 -9.18 4.45
N ALA A 238 -26.47 -10.12 5.34
CA ALA A 238 -27.76 -10.75 5.62
C ALA A 238 -28.54 -9.96 6.68
#